data_ba2d1aaf75ca8477faeb22c57881ada3
#
_entry.id   ba2d1aaf75ca8477faeb22c57881ada3
#
_cell.length_a   1.000
_cell.length_b   1.000
_cell.length_c   1.000
_cell.angle_alpha   90.00
_cell.angle_beta   90.00
_cell.angle_gamma   90.00
#
_symmetry.space_group_name_H-M   'P 1'
#
loop_
_entity.id
_entity.type
_entity.pdbx_description
1 polymer ?
#
loop_
_entity_poly.entity_id
_entity_poly.type
_entity_poly.pdbx_seq_one_letter_code
_entity_poly.pdbx_strand_id
1 'polypeptide(L)'
;MLKKLTLISALFIFALLTNCQHNDEYQVYAIKFNGGYKIQAKDWIVGADPNDSINVCDMFWLIKGQNGKNILVDAGFLDSTNSNTNYLRPDLVLQRIDLYPPDISDIIITHPHNDHLGGINLFPKAQIWMQKDDYDYFTGAAWKDNGYSVGFEKNDVHNIIEINLQGRLNLINGDDIEIMPGIKVFTGSKHTFENQYLLVNLNSKKNEILLASDAIWFYLNYEKLLPVSICMDSVAYVEAMKRMKTLVSNPDLIIPGHDDKVFSKFPKVQDWIVKIEN
;
A
#
# COMPACT_ATOMS: atom_id res chain seq x y z
N MET A 1 38.55 42.02 -60.33
CA MET A 1 38.63 41.56 -58.95
C MET A 1 37.22 41.19 -58.47
N LEU A 2 36.83 39.95 -58.60
CA LEU A 2 35.51 39.45 -58.13
C LEU A 2 35.62 38.93 -56.68
N LYS A 3 34.87 39.55 -55.80
CA LYS A 3 34.73 39.05 -54.41
C LYS A 3 33.67 37.94 -54.37
N LYS A 4 34.10 36.72 -54.00
CA LYS A 4 33.21 35.58 -53.72
C LYS A 4 32.53 35.78 -52.39
N LEU A 5 31.20 35.86 -52.38
CA LEU A 5 30.37 35.83 -51.20
C LEU A 5 30.11 34.37 -50.84
N THR A 6 30.60 33.92 -49.70
CA THR A 6 30.33 32.57 -49.19
C THR A 6 29.09 32.64 -48.29
N LEU A 7 28.01 32.00 -48.74
CA LEU A 7 26.76 31.87 -47.96
C LEU A 7 26.94 30.68 -47.00
N ILE A 8 26.94 30.95 -45.70
CA ILE A 8 26.91 29.91 -44.64
C ILE A 8 25.44 29.68 -44.29
N SER A 9 24.89 28.57 -44.74
CA SER A 9 23.57 28.08 -44.33
C SER A 9 23.70 27.40 -42.97
N ALA A 10 23.19 28.06 -41.94
CA ALA A 10 23.02 27.46 -40.61
C ALA A 10 21.79 26.55 -40.63
N LEU A 11 22.03 25.25 -40.59
CA LEU A 11 20.99 24.23 -40.39
C LEU A 11 20.57 24.24 -38.93
N PHE A 12 19.40 24.82 -38.62
CA PHE A 12 18.76 24.68 -37.31
C PHE A 12 18.12 23.30 -37.24
N ILE A 13 18.76 22.37 -36.53
CA ILE A 13 18.16 21.09 -36.16
C ILE A 13 17.25 21.38 -34.95
N PHE A 14 15.95 21.49 -35.23
CA PHE A 14 14.92 21.48 -34.19
C PHE A 14 14.81 20.04 -33.69
N ALA A 15 15.48 19.71 -32.57
CA ALA A 15 15.23 18.48 -31.84
C ALA A 15 13.82 18.58 -31.22
N LEU A 16 12.84 17.96 -31.86
CA LEU A 16 11.54 17.66 -31.25
C LEU A 16 11.80 16.70 -30.09
N LEU A 17 11.93 17.25 -28.91
CA LEU A 17 11.76 16.49 -27.67
C LEU A 17 10.29 16.04 -27.64
N THR A 18 9.99 14.91 -28.23
CA THR A 18 8.76 14.19 -27.92
C THR A 18 8.85 13.82 -26.45
N ASN A 19 8.15 14.57 -25.61
CA ASN A 19 7.79 14.10 -24.28
C ASN A 19 7.01 12.80 -24.48
N CYS A 20 7.72 11.69 -24.43
CA CYS A 20 7.11 10.38 -24.26
C CYS A 20 6.53 10.41 -22.84
N GLN A 21 5.28 10.85 -22.68
CA GLN A 21 4.51 10.54 -21.48
C GLN A 21 4.44 9.00 -21.47
N HIS A 22 5.31 8.37 -20.70
CA HIS A 22 5.11 6.99 -20.30
C HIS A 22 3.83 6.99 -19.46
N ASN A 23 2.71 6.67 -20.10
CA ASN A 23 1.51 6.25 -19.40
C ASN A 23 1.84 4.87 -18.85
N ASP A 24 2.39 4.82 -17.63
CA ASP A 24 2.52 3.56 -16.91
C ASP A 24 1.09 3.08 -16.62
N GLU A 25 0.63 2.10 -17.39
CA GLU A 25 -0.62 1.41 -17.09
C GLU A 25 -0.34 0.41 -15.99
N TYR A 26 -0.98 0.61 -14.85
CA TYR A 26 -0.90 -0.30 -13.71
C TYR A 26 -2.04 -1.30 -13.72
N GLN A 27 -1.75 -2.50 -13.23
CA GLN A 27 -2.74 -3.49 -12.82
C GLN A 27 -2.59 -3.71 -11.32
N VAL A 28 -3.70 -3.72 -10.60
CA VAL A 28 -3.71 -3.89 -9.14
C VAL A 28 -4.39 -5.19 -8.77
N TYR A 29 -3.76 -5.93 -7.87
CA TYR A 29 -4.27 -7.20 -7.35
C TYR A 29 -4.31 -7.16 -5.83
N ALA A 30 -5.39 -7.67 -5.22
CA ALA A 30 -5.42 -8.00 -3.81
C ALA A 30 -5.00 -9.45 -3.62
N ILE A 31 -4.13 -9.70 -2.67
CA ILE A 31 -3.51 -10.99 -2.39
C ILE A 31 -3.72 -11.33 -0.92
N LYS A 32 -4.60 -12.30 -0.65
CA LYS A 32 -4.83 -12.82 0.68
C LYS A 32 -3.72 -13.80 1.04
N PHE A 33 -3.18 -13.69 2.24
CA PHE A 33 -2.15 -14.62 2.73
C PHE A 33 -2.55 -15.29 4.04
N ASN A 34 -3.54 -14.74 4.75
CA ASN A 34 -4.13 -15.37 5.92
C ASN A 34 -5.66 -15.40 5.76
N GLY A 35 -6.23 -16.58 5.82
CA GLY A 35 -7.62 -16.83 5.51
C GLY A 35 -8.58 -16.44 6.62
N GLY A 36 -9.76 -16.02 6.19
CA GLY A 36 -10.78 -15.40 6.98
C GLY A 36 -11.26 -16.17 8.20
N TYR A 37 -11.40 -15.44 9.28
CA TYR A 37 -12.15 -15.83 10.46
C TYR A 37 -13.27 -14.82 10.71
N LYS A 38 -14.35 -15.31 11.32
CA LYS A 38 -15.54 -14.48 11.58
C LYS A 38 -15.43 -13.83 12.93
N ILE A 39 -15.68 -12.52 13.00
CA ILE A 39 -15.71 -11.72 14.22
C ILE A 39 -17.06 -11.04 14.40
N GLN A 40 -17.36 -10.59 15.64
CA GLN A 40 -18.43 -9.62 15.90
C GLN A 40 -17.89 -8.21 15.58
N ALA A 41 -18.58 -7.45 14.73
CA ALA A 41 -18.13 -6.14 14.30
C ALA A 41 -17.87 -5.17 15.46
N LYS A 42 -18.70 -5.24 16.52
CA LYS A 42 -18.58 -4.41 17.74
C LYS A 42 -17.25 -4.54 18.47
N ASP A 43 -16.56 -5.67 18.31
CA ASP A 43 -15.30 -5.92 19.02
C ASP A 43 -14.11 -5.21 18.33
N TRP A 44 -14.29 -4.85 17.06
CA TRP A 44 -13.24 -4.26 16.22
C TRP A 44 -13.59 -2.87 15.67
N ILE A 45 -14.88 -2.52 15.63
CA ILE A 45 -15.38 -1.25 15.12
C ILE A 45 -16.18 -0.55 16.22
N VAL A 46 -15.74 0.63 16.60
CA VAL A 46 -16.39 1.43 17.64
C VAL A 46 -17.75 1.92 17.15
N GLY A 47 -18.81 1.54 17.87
CA GLY A 47 -20.18 1.93 17.53
C GLY A 47 -20.88 1.04 16.49
N ALA A 48 -20.29 -0.09 16.11
CA ALA A 48 -20.96 -1.07 15.27
C ALA A 48 -22.14 -1.75 15.95
N ASP A 49 -23.14 -2.20 15.18
CA ASP A 49 -24.29 -2.96 15.70
C ASP A 49 -23.77 -4.28 16.31
N PRO A 50 -24.22 -4.63 17.54
CA PRO A 50 -23.81 -5.88 18.19
C PRO A 50 -24.17 -7.16 17.43
N ASN A 51 -25.11 -7.08 16.50
CA ASN A 51 -25.54 -8.21 15.67
C ASN A 51 -24.74 -8.33 14.35
N ASP A 52 -23.98 -7.30 13.97
CA ASP A 52 -23.17 -7.32 12.78
C ASP A 52 -21.96 -8.24 12.98
N SER A 53 -21.64 -9.01 11.95
CA SER A 53 -20.44 -9.86 11.93
C SER A 53 -19.69 -9.70 10.60
N ILE A 54 -18.38 -9.82 10.66
CA ILE A 54 -17.47 -9.59 9.53
C ILE A 54 -16.55 -10.79 9.37
N ASN A 55 -16.28 -11.18 8.13
CA ASN A 55 -15.18 -12.08 7.83
C ASN A 55 -13.91 -11.26 7.61
N VAL A 56 -12.89 -11.55 8.39
CA VAL A 56 -11.59 -10.87 8.38
C VAL A 56 -10.59 -11.71 7.62
N CYS A 57 -9.71 -11.10 6.87
CA CYS A 57 -8.52 -11.72 6.32
C CYS A 57 -7.34 -10.75 6.37
N ASP A 58 -6.12 -11.28 6.28
CA ASP A 58 -4.93 -10.45 6.08
C ASP A 58 -4.55 -10.54 4.61
N MET A 59 -4.29 -9.37 4.03
CA MET A 59 -3.95 -9.22 2.62
C MET A 59 -2.88 -8.14 2.43
N PHE A 60 -2.23 -8.22 1.30
CA PHE A 60 -1.37 -7.17 0.74
C PHE A 60 -1.73 -6.98 -0.73
N TRP A 61 -1.19 -5.95 -1.38
CA TRP A 61 -1.50 -5.69 -2.78
C TRP A 61 -0.25 -5.80 -3.66
N LEU A 62 -0.49 -6.16 -4.91
CA LEU A 62 0.51 -6.14 -5.97
C LEU A 62 0.09 -5.13 -7.03
N ILE A 63 0.97 -4.18 -7.33
CA ILE A 63 0.85 -3.24 -8.44
C ILE A 63 1.85 -3.67 -9.51
N LYS A 64 1.35 -4.10 -10.67
CA LYS A 64 2.16 -4.48 -11.84
C LYS A 64 2.21 -3.33 -12.83
N GLY A 65 3.41 -2.82 -13.12
CA GLY A 65 3.64 -1.82 -14.16
C GLY A 65 4.01 -2.46 -15.50
N GLN A 66 3.74 -1.77 -16.61
CA GLN A 66 4.08 -2.25 -17.97
C GLN A 66 5.59 -2.41 -18.21
N ASN A 67 6.41 -1.68 -17.46
CA ASN A 67 7.88 -1.77 -17.55
C ASN A 67 8.48 -2.98 -16.83
N GLY A 68 7.64 -3.96 -16.41
CA GLY A 68 8.04 -5.15 -15.66
C GLY A 68 8.27 -4.91 -14.17
N LYS A 69 7.99 -3.73 -13.63
CA LYS A 69 8.02 -3.47 -12.19
C LYS A 69 6.89 -4.20 -11.48
N ASN A 70 7.23 -4.89 -10.40
CA ASN A 70 6.29 -5.46 -9.47
C ASN A 70 6.48 -4.77 -8.12
N ILE A 71 5.49 -4.02 -7.69
CA ILE A 71 5.48 -3.22 -6.48
C ILE A 71 4.49 -3.85 -5.51
N LEU A 72 4.92 -4.17 -4.31
CA LEU A 72 3.99 -4.58 -3.26
C LEU A 72 3.54 -3.36 -2.44
N VAL A 73 2.33 -3.42 -1.94
CA VAL A 73 1.83 -2.56 -0.88
C VAL A 73 1.60 -3.46 0.31
N ASP A 74 2.42 -3.26 1.34
CA ASP A 74 2.63 -4.14 2.48
C ASP A 74 3.31 -5.49 2.13
N ALA A 75 3.78 -6.20 3.15
CA ALA A 75 4.57 -7.41 2.99
C ALA A 75 4.02 -8.62 3.78
N GLY A 76 2.93 -8.41 4.53
CA GLY A 76 2.40 -9.42 5.43
C GLY A 76 3.29 -9.71 6.64
N PHE A 77 3.10 -10.86 7.27
CA PHE A 77 3.90 -11.32 8.42
C PHE A 77 4.43 -12.74 8.22
N LEU A 78 5.30 -13.17 9.13
CA LEU A 78 5.79 -14.54 9.21
C LEU A 78 5.15 -15.26 10.41
N ASP A 79 4.30 -16.27 10.14
CA ASP A 79 3.83 -17.17 11.18
C ASP A 79 4.92 -18.20 11.49
N SER A 80 5.62 -18.02 12.61
CA SER A 80 6.67 -18.94 13.07
C SER A 80 6.10 -20.22 13.70
N THR A 81 4.80 -20.24 14.02
CA THR A 81 4.19 -21.35 14.77
C THR A 81 3.69 -22.46 13.86
N ASN A 82 3.44 -22.19 12.58
CA ASN A 82 2.80 -23.08 11.61
C ASN A 82 1.46 -23.69 12.13
N SER A 83 0.83 -23.00 13.08
CA SER A 83 -0.38 -23.49 13.73
C SER A 83 -1.66 -23.09 12.99
N ASN A 84 -1.58 -22.07 12.12
CA ASN A 84 -2.71 -21.57 11.37
C ASN A 84 -2.84 -22.29 10.01
N THR A 85 -3.84 -23.15 9.87
CA THR A 85 -4.12 -23.90 8.63
C THR A 85 -4.60 -23.01 7.47
N ASN A 86 -4.99 -21.77 7.76
CA ASN A 86 -5.47 -20.79 6.78
C ASN A 86 -4.41 -19.74 6.44
N TYR A 87 -3.17 -19.96 6.84
CA TYR A 87 -2.04 -19.09 6.54
C TYR A 87 -1.16 -19.69 5.43
N LEU A 88 -0.73 -18.86 4.51
CA LEU A 88 0.33 -19.16 3.56
C LEU A 88 1.30 -17.98 3.50
N ARG A 89 2.58 -18.25 3.70
CA ARG A 89 3.62 -17.23 3.69
C ARG A 89 3.52 -16.35 2.43
N PRO A 90 3.65 -15.01 2.54
CA PRO A 90 3.37 -14.06 1.45
C PRO A 90 4.09 -14.39 0.13
N ASP A 91 5.38 -14.76 0.18
CA ASP A 91 6.14 -15.13 -1.01
C ASP A 91 5.63 -16.43 -1.68
N LEU A 92 5.05 -17.35 -0.92
CA LEU A 92 4.46 -18.57 -1.46
C LEU A 92 3.11 -18.32 -2.14
N VAL A 93 2.36 -17.32 -1.67
CA VAL A 93 1.14 -16.91 -2.39
C VAL A 93 1.49 -16.28 -3.73
N LEU A 94 2.51 -15.43 -3.78
CA LEU A 94 3.00 -14.81 -5.04
C LEU A 94 3.44 -15.85 -6.08
N GLN A 95 4.01 -16.98 -5.65
CA GLN A 95 4.40 -18.06 -6.56
C GLN A 95 3.21 -18.67 -7.33
N ARG A 96 1.97 -18.52 -6.83
CA ARG A 96 0.76 -18.96 -7.55
C ARG A 96 0.48 -18.18 -8.83
N ILE A 97 1.15 -17.04 -8.99
CA ILE A 97 1.09 -16.19 -10.20
C ILE A 97 2.47 -15.97 -10.81
N ASP A 98 3.37 -16.96 -10.61
CA ASP A 98 4.73 -16.99 -11.16
C ASP A 98 5.59 -15.76 -10.78
N LEU A 99 5.39 -15.22 -9.57
CA LEU A 99 6.24 -14.17 -9.00
C LEU A 99 7.03 -14.70 -7.81
N TYR A 100 8.31 -14.38 -7.80
CA TYR A 100 9.27 -14.82 -6.79
C TYR A 100 9.86 -13.61 -6.07
N PRO A 101 10.41 -13.76 -4.85
CA PRO A 101 10.98 -12.64 -4.10
C PRO A 101 11.93 -11.72 -4.87
N PRO A 102 12.82 -12.22 -5.75
CA PRO A 102 13.72 -11.35 -6.53
C PRO A 102 13.03 -10.51 -7.60
N ASP A 103 11.78 -10.84 -7.96
CA ASP A 103 10.99 -10.12 -8.98
C ASP A 103 10.31 -8.88 -8.41
N ILE A 104 10.29 -8.71 -7.08
CA ILE A 104 9.71 -7.57 -6.40
C ILE A 104 10.76 -6.46 -6.35
N SER A 105 10.44 -5.33 -6.99
CA SER A 105 11.34 -4.18 -7.09
C SER A 105 11.21 -3.21 -5.93
N ASP A 106 9.98 -3.02 -5.45
CA ASP A 106 9.63 -2.03 -4.43
C ASP A 106 8.55 -2.59 -3.50
N ILE A 107 8.56 -2.15 -2.23
CA ILE A 107 7.49 -2.39 -1.26
C ILE A 107 7.14 -1.05 -0.62
N ILE A 108 5.88 -0.67 -0.69
CA ILE A 108 5.35 0.51 -0.04
C ILE A 108 4.67 0.05 1.25
N ILE A 109 5.28 0.34 2.39
CA ILE A 109 4.73 -0.01 3.71
C ILE A 109 3.73 1.07 4.11
N THR A 110 2.50 0.67 4.35
CA THR A 110 1.45 1.60 4.77
C THR A 110 1.64 2.05 6.21
N HIS A 111 2.05 1.14 7.09
CA HIS A 111 2.33 1.41 8.49
C HIS A 111 3.09 0.23 9.14
N PRO A 112 3.70 0.42 10.34
CA PRO A 112 4.62 -0.56 10.92
C PRO A 112 3.96 -1.66 11.78
N HIS A 113 2.65 -1.95 11.65
CA HIS A 113 2.10 -3.14 12.29
C HIS A 113 2.69 -4.41 11.68
N ASN A 114 2.80 -5.45 12.49
CA ASN A 114 3.47 -6.68 12.11
C ASN A 114 2.87 -7.34 10.86
N ASP A 115 1.56 -7.33 10.72
CA ASP A 115 0.85 -7.93 9.59
C ASP A 115 1.00 -7.16 8.26
N HIS A 116 1.66 -6.00 8.29
CA HIS A 116 2.04 -5.19 7.11
C HIS A 116 3.55 -5.16 6.88
N LEU A 117 4.34 -5.05 7.96
CA LEU A 117 5.79 -4.89 7.89
C LEU A 117 6.56 -6.21 8.07
N GLY A 118 6.00 -7.18 8.82
CA GLY A 118 6.76 -8.34 9.31
C GLY A 118 7.36 -9.25 8.23
N GLY A 119 6.83 -9.21 7.01
CA GLY A 119 7.31 -10.01 5.87
C GLY A 119 8.40 -9.37 5.00
N ILE A 120 8.89 -8.16 5.30
CA ILE A 120 9.80 -7.39 4.42
C ILE A 120 11.09 -8.14 4.07
N ASN A 121 11.60 -8.95 4.97
CA ASN A 121 12.84 -9.73 4.77
C ASN A 121 12.67 -10.89 3.76
N LEU A 122 11.45 -11.23 3.38
CA LEU A 122 11.21 -12.17 2.27
C LEU A 122 11.69 -11.62 0.92
N PHE A 123 11.82 -10.29 0.78
CA PHE A 123 12.07 -9.60 -0.48
C PHE A 123 13.43 -8.86 -0.47
N PRO A 124 14.55 -9.58 -0.60
CA PRO A 124 15.88 -9.05 -0.33
C PRO A 124 16.38 -7.99 -1.31
N LYS A 125 15.73 -7.84 -2.48
CA LYS A 125 16.10 -6.85 -3.50
C LYS A 125 15.20 -5.61 -3.50
N ALA A 126 14.06 -5.67 -2.83
CA ALA A 126 13.07 -4.60 -2.87
C ALA A 126 13.59 -3.33 -2.18
N GLN A 127 13.30 -2.17 -2.79
CA GLN A 127 13.38 -0.88 -2.14
C GLN A 127 12.13 -0.71 -1.25
N ILE A 128 12.30 -0.25 -0.03
CA ILE A 128 11.20 -0.08 0.93
C ILE A 128 10.85 1.41 1.01
N TRP A 129 9.56 1.72 0.98
CA TRP A 129 9.02 3.06 1.06
C TRP A 129 8.06 3.17 2.23
N MET A 130 8.29 4.10 3.16
CA MET A 130 7.35 4.35 4.27
C MET A 130 7.41 5.81 4.71
N GLN A 131 6.40 6.25 5.46
CA GLN A 131 6.39 7.59 6.03
C GLN A 131 7.48 7.76 7.08
N LYS A 132 8.20 8.90 6.95
CA LYS A 132 9.30 9.23 7.85
C LYS A 132 8.84 9.32 9.31
N ASP A 133 7.72 9.97 9.55
CA ASP A 133 7.22 10.20 10.89
C ASP A 133 6.76 8.89 11.56
N ASP A 134 6.20 7.95 10.78
CA ASP A 134 5.88 6.61 11.29
C ASP A 134 7.15 5.81 11.58
N TYR A 135 8.16 5.89 10.71
CA TYR A 135 9.47 5.26 10.96
C TYR A 135 10.14 5.80 12.24
N ASP A 136 10.21 7.12 12.39
CA ASP A 136 10.84 7.76 13.55
C ASP A 136 10.09 7.40 14.85
N TYR A 137 8.76 7.38 14.80
CA TYR A 137 7.95 6.96 15.95
C TYR A 137 8.16 5.49 16.28
N PHE A 138 8.05 4.59 15.30
CA PHE A 138 8.19 3.15 15.44
C PHE A 138 9.57 2.74 15.97
N THR A 139 10.65 3.35 15.47
CA THR A 139 12.02 3.04 15.90
C THR A 139 12.44 3.74 17.19
N GLY A 140 11.61 4.65 17.73
CA GLY A 140 11.97 5.49 18.86
C GLY A 140 10.90 5.65 19.93
N ALA A 141 9.98 6.60 19.72
CA ALA A 141 9.05 7.04 20.78
C ALA A 141 8.00 6.00 21.16
N ALA A 142 7.63 5.09 20.26
CA ALA A 142 6.65 4.04 20.51
C ALA A 142 7.01 3.14 21.70
N TRP A 143 8.29 3.00 22.03
CA TRP A 143 8.82 2.10 23.07
C TRP A 143 9.13 2.78 24.40
N LYS A 144 8.80 4.07 24.54
CA LYS A 144 8.96 4.82 25.78
C LYS A 144 7.74 4.64 26.69
N ASP A 145 7.85 5.07 27.97
CA ASP A 145 6.79 4.90 28.99
C ASP A 145 5.40 5.40 28.57
N ASN A 146 5.32 6.45 27.74
CA ASN A 146 4.06 6.99 27.20
C ASN A 146 3.89 6.68 25.70
N GLY A 147 4.62 5.70 25.15
CA GLY A 147 4.53 5.30 23.76
C GLY A 147 3.35 4.36 23.52
N TYR A 148 2.86 4.33 22.29
CA TYR A 148 1.84 3.41 21.82
C TYR A 148 2.47 2.42 20.82
N SER A 149 2.63 1.18 21.24
CA SER A 149 3.29 0.12 20.47
C SER A 149 2.40 -1.11 20.24
N VAL A 150 1.07 -0.93 20.33
CA VAL A 150 0.12 -2.01 20.01
C VAL A 150 0.28 -2.41 18.54
N GLY A 151 0.39 -3.70 18.26
CA GLY A 151 0.60 -4.24 16.91
C GLY A 151 2.04 -4.14 16.38
N PHE A 152 2.97 -3.55 17.15
CA PHE A 152 4.38 -3.45 16.79
C PHE A 152 5.19 -4.63 17.35
N GLU A 153 6.12 -5.13 16.54
CA GLU A 153 7.05 -6.17 16.95
C GLU A 153 8.50 -5.66 16.99
N LYS A 154 9.23 -6.02 18.07
CA LYS A 154 10.63 -5.59 18.26
C LYS A 154 11.55 -6.08 17.16
N ASN A 155 11.29 -7.28 16.64
CA ASN A 155 12.08 -7.84 15.54
C ASN A 155 11.92 -7.01 14.27
N ASP A 156 10.75 -6.42 14.04
CA ASP A 156 10.51 -5.58 12.87
C ASP A 156 11.23 -4.24 12.97
N VAL A 157 11.43 -3.72 14.20
CA VAL A 157 12.33 -2.57 14.44
C VAL A 157 13.75 -2.89 13.98
N HIS A 158 14.29 -4.06 14.37
CA HIS A 158 15.63 -4.47 13.93
C HIS A 158 15.70 -4.63 12.41
N ASN A 159 14.68 -5.26 11.81
CA ASN A 159 14.61 -5.51 10.38
C ASN A 159 14.60 -4.21 9.57
N ILE A 160 13.77 -3.22 9.94
CA ILE A 160 13.68 -1.97 9.19
C ILE A 160 14.94 -1.09 9.35
N ILE A 161 15.58 -1.12 10.53
CA ILE A 161 16.86 -0.45 10.74
C ILE A 161 17.95 -1.08 9.87
N GLU A 162 18.02 -2.41 9.81
CA GLU A 162 18.97 -3.11 8.94
C GLU A 162 18.77 -2.77 7.47
N ILE A 163 17.53 -2.73 6.99
CA ILE A 163 17.18 -2.30 5.64
C ILE A 163 17.62 -0.86 5.37
N ASN A 164 17.49 0.03 6.35
CA ASN A 164 17.98 1.41 6.26
C ASN A 164 19.51 1.45 6.14
N LEU A 165 20.22 0.67 6.94
CA LEU A 165 21.69 0.55 6.88
C LEU A 165 22.18 -0.02 5.54
N GLN A 166 21.39 -0.86 4.89
CA GLN A 166 21.65 -1.37 3.55
C GLN A 166 21.37 -0.34 2.43
N GLY A 167 20.83 0.84 2.76
CA GLY A 167 20.47 1.88 1.78
C GLY A 167 19.25 1.53 0.94
N ARG A 168 18.37 0.64 1.42
CA ARG A 168 17.15 0.22 0.73
C ARG A 168 15.87 0.89 1.24
N LEU A 169 15.94 1.73 2.29
CA LEU A 169 14.80 2.44 2.85
C LEU A 169 14.70 3.85 2.28
N ASN A 170 13.54 4.16 1.71
CA ASN A 170 13.18 5.47 1.19
C ASN A 170 12.11 6.09 2.11
N LEU A 171 12.47 7.10 2.85
CA LEU A 171 11.56 7.79 3.76
C LEU A 171 10.79 8.89 3.03
N ILE A 172 9.47 8.78 3.05
CA ILE A 172 8.54 9.76 2.48
C ILE A 172 8.21 10.78 3.57
N ASN A 173 8.21 12.06 3.22
CA ASN A 173 7.93 13.12 4.18
C ASN A 173 6.72 13.93 3.73
N GLY A 174 5.58 13.65 4.33
CA GLY A 174 4.35 14.42 4.15
C GLY A 174 3.24 13.73 3.38
N ASP A 175 2.21 14.52 3.12
CA ASP A 175 0.91 14.15 2.58
C ASP A 175 0.79 14.54 1.11
N ASP A 176 -0.04 13.82 0.33
CA ASP A 176 -0.27 14.02 -1.12
C ASP A 176 1.02 14.02 -1.96
N ILE A 177 1.89 13.07 -1.69
CA ILE A 177 3.19 12.93 -2.37
C ILE A 177 3.10 11.87 -3.47
N GLU A 178 3.47 12.24 -4.69
CA GLU A 178 3.67 11.29 -5.77
C GLU A 178 5.07 10.65 -5.63
N ILE A 179 5.11 9.38 -5.23
CA ILE A 179 6.36 8.64 -4.97
C ILE A 179 6.88 7.91 -6.21
N MET A 180 5.98 7.58 -7.11
CA MET A 180 6.26 7.01 -8.44
C MET A 180 5.22 7.55 -9.42
N PRO A 181 5.50 7.63 -10.73
CA PRO A 181 4.53 8.11 -11.70
C PRO A 181 3.18 7.40 -11.55
N GLY A 182 2.12 8.14 -11.26
CA GLY A 182 0.75 7.60 -11.06
C GLY A 182 0.50 6.90 -9.71
N ILE A 183 1.45 6.88 -8.78
CA ILE A 183 1.27 6.36 -7.42
C ILE A 183 1.50 7.49 -6.41
N LYS A 184 0.43 7.89 -5.74
CA LYS A 184 0.46 8.90 -4.69
C LYS A 184 0.16 8.28 -3.33
N VAL A 185 0.79 8.82 -2.29
CA VAL A 185 0.52 8.48 -0.90
C VAL A 185 -0.09 9.65 -0.16
N PHE A 186 -0.99 9.33 0.76
CA PHE A 186 -1.71 10.27 1.61
C PHE A 186 -1.62 9.80 3.04
N THR A 187 -1.67 10.76 3.98
CA THR A 187 -1.58 10.50 5.43
C THR A 187 -2.80 11.02 6.17
N GLY A 188 -2.74 11.00 7.51
CA GLY A 188 -3.70 11.67 8.39
C GLY A 188 -4.80 10.79 8.96
N SER A 189 -4.84 9.47 8.69
CA SER A 189 -5.85 8.59 9.31
C SER A 189 -5.56 8.25 10.77
N LYS A 190 -4.29 8.40 11.20
CA LYS A 190 -3.89 8.16 12.60
C LYS A 190 -4.27 6.78 13.17
N HIS A 191 -4.29 5.77 12.30
CA HIS A 191 -4.32 4.38 12.75
C HIS A 191 -3.02 4.05 13.50
N THR A 192 -1.88 4.39 12.93
CA THR A 192 -0.59 4.56 13.62
C THR A 192 -0.21 6.05 13.66
N PHE A 193 1.02 6.38 14.03
CA PHE A 193 1.44 7.77 14.21
C PHE A 193 1.31 8.60 12.93
N GLU A 194 1.72 8.02 11.78
CA GLU A 194 1.56 8.66 10.46
C GLU A 194 1.38 7.61 9.35
N ASN A 195 0.43 6.68 9.55
CA ASN A 195 0.14 5.69 8.52
C ASN A 195 -0.32 6.35 7.20
N GLN A 196 0.02 5.69 6.08
CA GLN A 196 -0.32 6.15 4.75
C GLN A 196 -1.30 5.20 4.04
N TYR A 197 -2.05 5.77 3.10
CA TYR A 197 -2.87 5.05 2.13
C TYR A 197 -2.53 5.53 0.72
N LEU A 198 -2.84 4.74 -0.29
CA LEU A 198 -2.33 4.97 -1.64
C LEU A 198 -3.45 5.23 -2.64
N LEU A 199 -3.21 6.16 -3.56
CA LEU A 199 -3.99 6.31 -4.79
C LEU A 199 -3.14 5.84 -5.97
N VAL A 200 -3.63 4.83 -6.69
CA VAL A 200 -2.99 4.27 -7.88
C VAL A 200 -3.81 4.68 -9.11
N ASN A 201 -3.20 5.42 -10.00
CA ASN A 201 -3.80 5.81 -11.26
C ASN A 201 -3.50 4.73 -12.32
N LEU A 202 -4.52 3.97 -12.73
CA LEU A 202 -4.35 2.83 -13.65
C LEU A 202 -3.98 3.26 -15.07
N ASN A 203 -4.42 4.46 -15.48
CA ASN A 203 -4.14 5.01 -16.80
C ASN A 203 -4.48 6.51 -16.86
N SER A 204 -4.15 7.18 -17.96
CA SER A 204 -4.40 8.62 -18.18
C SER A 204 -5.87 9.05 -18.16
N LYS A 205 -6.84 8.13 -17.94
CA LYS A 205 -8.28 8.38 -18.04
C LYS A 205 -9.01 8.51 -16.69
N LYS A 206 -8.32 8.88 -15.60
CA LYS A 206 -8.91 8.99 -14.25
C LYS A 206 -9.58 7.68 -13.77
N ASN A 207 -8.89 6.60 -13.92
CA ASN A 207 -9.29 5.30 -13.39
C ASN A 207 -8.40 5.01 -12.18
N GLU A 208 -8.82 5.52 -11.02
CA GLU A 208 -8.05 5.46 -9.78
C GLU A 208 -8.54 4.34 -8.89
N ILE A 209 -7.61 3.63 -8.26
CA ILE A 209 -7.87 2.71 -7.15
C ILE A 209 -7.25 3.31 -5.89
N LEU A 210 -7.99 3.35 -4.81
CA LEU A 210 -7.49 3.75 -3.51
C LEU A 210 -7.32 2.51 -2.62
N LEU A 211 -6.08 2.21 -2.27
CA LEU A 211 -5.70 1.16 -1.33
C LEU A 211 -5.64 1.78 0.05
N ALA A 212 -6.69 1.55 0.84
CA ALA A 212 -6.85 2.21 2.13
C ALA A 212 -6.02 1.56 3.24
N SER A 213 -5.66 0.27 3.10
CA SER A 213 -5.03 -0.49 4.17
C SER A 213 -5.78 -0.26 5.49
N ASP A 214 -5.08 -0.01 6.57
CA ASP A 214 -5.69 0.16 7.90
C ASP A 214 -6.24 1.56 8.18
N ALA A 215 -6.18 2.44 7.20
CA ALA A 215 -7.02 3.64 7.25
C ALA A 215 -8.52 3.31 7.03
N ILE A 216 -8.83 2.10 6.54
CA ILE A 216 -10.16 1.47 6.51
C ILE A 216 -9.96 -0.04 6.66
N TRP A 217 -10.37 -0.65 7.76
CA TRP A 217 -10.28 -2.11 7.90
C TRP A 217 -11.32 -2.84 7.09
N PHE A 218 -12.58 -2.36 7.12
CA PHE A 218 -13.74 -3.02 6.54
C PHE A 218 -14.62 -2.05 5.78
N TYR A 219 -15.34 -2.50 4.78
CA TYR A 219 -16.35 -1.69 4.10
C TYR A 219 -17.34 -1.07 5.08
N LEU A 220 -17.69 -1.77 6.17
CA LEU A 220 -18.58 -1.27 7.22
C LEU A 220 -18.05 0.02 7.88
N ASN A 221 -16.72 0.15 8.11
CA ASN A 221 -16.13 1.39 8.61
C ASN A 221 -16.44 2.56 7.69
N TYR A 222 -16.20 2.36 6.40
CA TYR A 222 -16.35 3.36 5.37
C TYR A 222 -17.82 3.74 5.10
N GLU A 223 -18.71 2.74 5.07
CA GLU A 223 -20.14 2.94 4.85
C GLU A 223 -20.80 3.75 5.98
N LYS A 224 -20.44 3.44 7.22
CA LYS A 224 -21.04 4.05 8.42
C LYS A 224 -20.17 5.14 9.06
N LEU A 225 -18.98 5.42 8.55
CA LEU A 225 -17.99 6.35 9.10
C LEU A 225 -17.68 6.07 10.58
N LEU A 226 -17.43 4.80 10.88
CA LEU A 226 -17.11 4.33 12.23
C LEU A 226 -15.61 3.99 12.32
N PRO A 227 -14.91 4.46 13.36
CA PRO A 227 -13.49 4.17 13.51
C PRO A 227 -13.26 2.74 14.02
N VAL A 228 -12.07 2.21 13.77
CA VAL A 228 -11.62 0.95 14.37
C VAL A 228 -11.25 1.14 15.84
N SER A 229 -11.25 0.03 16.61
CA SER A 229 -10.92 0.05 18.05
C SER A 229 -9.44 0.32 18.33
N ILE A 230 -8.57 0.02 17.34
CA ILE A 230 -7.12 0.26 17.42
C ILE A 230 -6.77 1.42 16.47
N CYS A 231 -6.76 2.64 16.98
CA CYS A 231 -6.26 3.82 16.29
C CYS A 231 -5.81 4.86 17.32
N MET A 232 -4.84 5.69 16.96
CA MET A 232 -4.30 6.73 17.85
C MET A 232 -5.22 7.95 17.94
N ASP A 233 -6.02 8.22 16.89
CA ASP A 233 -7.00 9.30 16.87
C ASP A 233 -8.22 8.91 16.04
N SER A 234 -9.33 8.63 16.72
CA SER A 234 -10.58 8.22 16.07
C SER A 234 -11.26 9.30 15.26
N VAL A 235 -11.04 10.58 15.59
CA VAL A 235 -11.60 11.72 14.83
C VAL A 235 -10.83 11.85 13.50
N ALA A 236 -9.52 11.85 13.55
CA ALA A 236 -8.68 11.89 12.37
C ALA A 236 -8.95 10.68 11.45
N TYR A 237 -9.17 9.50 12.03
CA TYR A 237 -9.53 8.28 11.29
C TYR A 237 -10.80 8.49 10.45
N VAL A 238 -11.86 9.04 11.05
CA VAL A 238 -13.12 9.32 10.34
C VAL A 238 -12.96 10.42 9.28
N GLU A 239 -12.20 11.47 9.57
CA GLU A 239 -11.95 12.54 8.59
C GLU A 239 -11.15 12.02 7.38
N ALA A 240 -10.19 11.11 7.59
CA ALA A 240 -9.48 10.47 6.48
C ALA A 240 -10.43 9.67 5.58
N MET A 241 -11.38 8.91 6.14
CA MET A 241 -12.40 8.21 5.35
C MET A 241 -13.26 9.17 4.51
N LYS A 242 -13.65 10.33 5.06
CA LYS A 242 -14.38 11.36 4.32
C LYS A 242 -13.53 11.92 3.18
N ARG A 243 -12.24 12.18 3.44
CA ARG A 243 -11.31 12.64 2.41
C ARG A 243 -11.16 11.63 1.28
N MET A 244 -11.02 10.34 1.58
CA MET A 244 -10.88 9.27 0.58
C MET A 244 -12.03 9.28 -0.44
N LYS A 245 -13.27 9.61 -0.02
CA LYS A 245 -14.42 9.78 -0.91
C LYS A 245 -14.23 10.87 -1.97
N THR A 246 -13.38 11.84 -1.71
CA THR A 246 -13.11 12.95 -2.64
C THR A 246 -11.95 12.69 -3.58
N LEU A 247 -11.15 11.66 -3.31
CA LEU A 247 -9.94 11.33 -4.08
C LEU A 247 -10.20 10.42 -5.28
N VAL A 248 -11.31 9.68 -5.27
CA VAL A 248 -11.66 8.73 -6.33
C VAL A 248 -12.98 9.12 -7.01
N SER A 249 -13.08 8.83 -8.29
CA SER A 249 -14.31 9.00 -9.05
C SER A 249 -15.36 7.90 -8.79
N ASN A 250 -14.88 6.69 -8.44
CA ASN A 250 -15.72 5.54 -8.11
C ASN A 250 -15.42 5.05 -6.67
N PRO A 251 -16.32 5.30 -5.69
CA PRO A 251 -16.13 4.85 -4.31
C PRO A 251 -16.01 3.32 -4.15
N ASP A 252 -16.49 2.55 -5.11
CA ASP A 252 -16.37 1.09 -5.12
C ASP A 252 -14.92 0.61 -5.27
N LEU A 253 -14.02 1.50 -5.71
CA LEU A 253 -12.58 1.27 -5.84
C LEU A 253 -11.77 1.76 -4.63
N ILE A 254 -12.41 2.05 -3.50
CA ILE A 254 -11.76 2.20 -2.20
C ILE A 254 -11.68 0.81 -1.56
N ILE A 255 -10.46 0.31 -1.42
CA ILE A 255 -10.20 -1.08 -1.00
C ILE A 255 -9.73 -1.09 0.46
N PRO A 256 -10.50 -1.71 1.37
CA PRO A 256 -10.13 -1.83 2.79
C PRO A 256 -9.01 -2.85 3.01
N GLY A 257 -8.35 -2.78 4.18
CA GLY A 257 -7.19 -3.62 4.53
C GLY A 257 -7.51 -5.05 4.90
N HIS A 258 -8.66 -5.31 5.54
CA HIS A 258 -8.95 -6.59 6.18
C HIS A 258 -10.29 -7.24 5.83
N ASP A 259 -11.06 -6.69 4.89
CA ASP A 259 -12.38 -7.22 4.55
C ASP A 259 -12.31 -8.36 3.53
N ASP A 260 -12.68 -9.57 3.94
CA ASP A 260 -12.70 -10.75 3.05
C ASP A 260 -13.68 -10.60 1.86
N LYS A 261 -14.63 -9.65 1.93
CA LYS A 261 -15.53 -9.31 0.82
C LYS A 261 -14.77 -8.85 -0.43
N VAL A 262 -13.55 -8.32 -0.32
CA VAL A 262 -12.69 -7.96 -1.46
C VAL A 262 -12.57 -9.15 -2.41
N PHE A 263 -12.38 -10.36 -1.88
CA PHE A 263 -12.15 -11.57 -2.67
C PHE A 263 -13.43 -12.14 -3.32
N SER A 264 -14.59 -11.65 -2.95
CA SER A 264 -15.86 -11.97 -3.62
C SER A 264 -16.37 -10.85 -4.53
N LYS A 265 -15.85 -9.62 -4.35
CA LYS A 265 -16.26 -8.43 -5.11
C LYS A 265 -15.56 -8.33 -6.47
N PHE A 266 -14.32 -8.77 -6.56
CA PHE A 266 -13.49 -8.59 -7.74
C PHE A 266 -13.20 -9.91 -8.47
N PRO A 267 -12.88 -9.87 -9.80
CA PRO A 267 -12.58 -11.04 -10.58
C PRO A 267 -11.43 -11.87 -10.00
N LYS A 268 -11.69 -13.16 -9.80
CA LYS A 268 -10.70 -14.12 -9.33
C LYS A 268 -9.67 -14.41 -10.43
N VAL A 269 -8.40 -14.29 -10.09
CA VAL A 269 -7.26 -14.66 -10.93
C VAL A 269 -6.76 -16.05 -10.55
N GLN A 270 -6.60 -16.28 -9.24
CA GLN A 270 -6.15 -17.53 -8.64
C GLN A 270 -6.80 -17.66 -7.24
N ASP A 271 -6.68 -18.80 -6.59
CA ASP A 271 -7.08 -18.92 -5.20
C ASP A 271 -6.34 -17.89 -4.34
N TRP A 272 -7.12 -17.07 -3.58
CA TRP A 272 -6.63 -15.98 -2.75
C TRP A 272 -6.09 -14.75 -3.50
N ILE A 273 -6.30 -14.67 -4.82
CA ILE A 273 -5.83 -13.56 -5.63
C ILE A 273 -6.96 -13.07 -6.53
N VAL A 274 -7.29 -11.78 -6.42
CA VAL A 274 -8.27 -11.10 -7.28
C VAL A 274 -7.62 -9.88 -7.94
N LYS A 275 -8.12 -9.53 -9.13
CA LYS A 275 -7.71 -8.32 -9.83
C LYS A 275 -8.69 -7.21 -9.50
N ILE A 276 -8.17 -6.08 -9.00
CA ILE A 276 -9.00 -4.90 -8.73
C ILE A 276 -9.22 -4.16 -10.05
N GLU A 277 -10.46 -4.14 -10.50
CA GLU A 277 -10.86 -3.44 -11.74
C GLU A 277 -12.32 -3.00 -11.67
N ASN A 278 -12.71 -2.03 -12.54
CA ASN A 278 -14.09 -1.52 -12.65
C ASN A 278 -15.01 -2.55 -13.32
#